data_0d71f2c255b95ae86f91bd73c528e046
#
_entry.id   0d71f2c255b95ae86f91bd73c528e046
#
_cell.length_a   1.000
_cell.length_b   1.000
_cell.length_c   1.000
_cell.angle_alpha   90.00
_cell.angle_beta   90.00
_cell.angle_gamma   90.00
#
_symmetry.space_group_name_H-M   'P 1'
#
loop_
_entity.id
_entity.type
_entity.pdbx_description
1 polymer ?
#
loop_
_entity_poly.entity_id
_entity_poly.type
_entity_poly.pdbx_seq_one_letter_code
_entity_poly.pdbx_strand_id
1 'polypeptide(L)'
;DIYEITADRPYRLEFFGDEIDGIRQFEVSSQKSVDTLSHVTIFPADDLLLYEEDFARATKSLEKYLETAKEEQHAYLSEVYESTKAGYKHADIRRFASIFYAKEWTLLDYIPKETPVFFDDFQKVIDRNAKVDLEVANLLTEDLQRGKAVSSLVYFADSYKKLRQYQPATFFSHFHKGLGNLKFAHLYQL
;
A
#
# COMPACT_ATOMS: atom_id res chain seq x y z
N ASP A 1 -13.63 -5.81 -23.56
CA ASP A 1 -14.38 -4.80 -22.81
C ASP A 1 -13.67 -4.54 -21.46
N ILE A 2 -13.61 -3.26 -21.06
CA ILE A 2 -12.99 -2.84 -19.79
C ILE A 2 -13.96 -1.92 -19.08
N TYR A 3 -14.26 -2.21 -17.82
CA TYR A 3 -15.02 -1.32 -16.96
C TYR A 3 -14.04 -0.67 -15.98
N GLU A 4 -13.58 0.52 -16.32
CA GLU A 4 -12.66 1.30 -15.51
C GLU A 4 -13.38 1.77 -14.23
N ILE A 5 -12.67 1.74 -13.08
CA ILE A 5 -13.28 1.89 -11.74
C ILE A 5 -13.92 3.27 -11.50
N THR A 6 -13.47 4.31 -12.22
CA THR A 6 -14.00 5.68 -12.12
C THR A 6 -14.94 6.05 -13.26
N ALA A 7 -15.15 5.15 -14.23
CA ALA A 7 -15.97 5.43 -15.39
C ALA A 7 -17.45 5.11 -15.15
N ASP A 8 -18.34 5.96 -15.67
CA ASP A 8 -19.79 5.72 -15.64
C ASP A 8 -20.22 4.59 -16.58
N ARG A 9 -19.43 4.32 -17.62
CA ARG A 9 -19.70 3.32 -18.66
C ARG A 9 -18.43 2.57 -19.04
N PRO A 10 -18.55 1.28 -19.42
CA PRO A 10 -17.42 0.50 -19.87
C PRO A 10 -16.95 0.91 -21.27
N TYR A 11 -15.70 0.55 -21.56
CA TYR A 11 -15.05 0.73 -22.85
C TYR A 11 -14.96 -0.59 -23.58
N ARG A 12 -15.23 -0.57 -24.89
CA ARG A 12 -14.98 -1.65 -25.83
C ARG A 12 -13.80 -1.25 -26.70
N LEU A 13 -12.71 -2.04 -26.63
CA LEU A 13 -11.55 -1.90 -27.50
C LEU A 13 -11.71 -2.94 -28.63
N GLU A 14 -11.71 -2.47 -29.85
CA GLU A 14 -11.76 -3.30 -31.04
C GLU A 14 -10.33 -3.45 -31.57
N PHE A 15 -9.91 -4.70 -31.79
CA PHE A 15 -8.57 -5.01 -32.26
C PHE A 15 -8.61 -5.51 -33.69
N PHE A 16 -7.68 -5.05 -34.49
CA PHE A 16 -7.33 -5.63 -35.79
C PHE A 16 -5.89 -6.14 -35.71
N GLY A 17 -5.72 -7.44 -35.54
CA GLY A 17 -4.42 -8.03 -35.17
C GLY A 17 -3.96 -7.53 -33.82
N ASP A 18 -2.79 -6.92 -33.78
CA ASP A 18 -2.18 -6.36 -32.54
C ASP A 18 -2.45 -4.86 -32.37
N GLU A 19 -3.20 -4.24 -33.28
CA GLU A 19 -3.51 -2.82 -33.25
C GLU A 19 -4.95 -2.56 -32.75
N ILE A 20 -5.14 -1.45 -32.03
CA ILE A 20 -6.47 -1.00 -31.61
C ILE A 20 -7.08 -0.22 -32.78
N ASP A 21 -8.12 -0.77 -33.40
CA ASP A 21 -8.86 -0.18 -34.51
C ASP A 21 -9.91 0.83 -34.01
N GLY A 22 -10.51 0.58 -32.86
CA GLY A 22 -11.52 1.47 -32.28
C GLY A 22 -11.68 1.37 -30.78
N ILE A 23 -12.07 2.50 -30.17
CA ILE A 23 -12.41 2.58 -28.76
C ILE A 23 -13.81 3.19 -28.67
N ARG A 24 -14.74 2.49 -28.00
CA ARG A 24 -16.12 2.94 -27.82
C ARG A 24 -16.59 2.81 -26.39
N GLN A 25 -17.35 3.77 -25.92
CA GLN A 25 -18.19 3.57 -24.75
C GLN A 25 -19.50 2.88 -25.15
N PHE A 26 -19.98 1.99 -24.31
CA PHE A 26 -21.25 1.30 -24.59
C PHE A 26 -22.13 1.20 -23.33
N GLU A 27 -23.43 1.07 -23.57
CA GLU A 27 -24.41 0.83 -22.51
C GLU A 27 -24.49 -0.66 -22.19
N VAL A 28 -24.30 -1.01 -20.90
CA VAL A 28 -24.25 -2.42 -20.46
C VAL A 28 -25.53 -3.18 -20.75
N SER A 29 -26.70 -2.55 -20.52
CA SER A 29 -28.02 -3.17 -20.67
C SER A 29 -28.37 -3.46 -22.11
N SER A 30 -28.04 -2.56 -23.03
CA SER A 30 -28.42 -2.65 -24.45
C SER A 30 -27.27 -3.13 -25.35
N GLN A 31 -26.06 -3.14 -24.84
CA GLN A 31 -24.81 -3.41 -25.58
C GLN A 31 -24.56 -2.44 -26.76
N LYS A 32 -25.29 -1.34 -26.80
CA LYS A 32 -25.16 -0.34 -27.88
C LYS A 32 -24.04 0.62 -27.56
N SER A 33 -23.23 0.92 -28.59
CA SER A 33 -22.26 1.99 -28.51
C SER A 33 -22.92 3.34 -28.30
N VAL A 34 -22.36 4.14 -27.39
CA VAL A 34 -22.85 5.50 -27.08
C VAL A 34 -21.93 6.52 -27.72
N ASP A 35 -20.61 6.38 -27.46
CA ASP A 35 -19.61 7.29 -27.95
C ASP A 35 -18.41 6.55 -28.54
N THR A 36 -17.72 7.19 -29.51
CA THR A 36 -16.44 6.75 -30.06
C THR A 36 -15.36 7.67 -29.56
N LEU A 37 -14.27 7.10 -29.05
CA LEU A 37 -13.17 7.83 -28.43
C LEU A 37 -11.88 7.61 -29.21
N SER A 38 -11.02 8.62 -29.24
CA SER A 38 -9.68 8.53 -29.82
C SER A 38 -8.66 7.96 -28.84
N HIS A 39 -8.92 8.07 -27.55
CA HIS A 39 -8.09 7.54 -26.47
C HIS A 39 -8.91 7.31 -25.20
N VAL A 40 -8.38 6.46 -24.33
CA VAL A 40 -8.92 6.23 -22.97
C VAL A 40 -7.76 6.06 -22.02
N THR A 41 -7.90 6.59 -20.81
CA THR A 41 -7.00 6.33 -19.70
C THR A 41 -7.66 5.31 -18.77
N ILE A 42 -6.95 4.22 -18.50
CA ILE A 42 -7.43 3.14 -17.63
C ILE A 42 -6.55 3.16 -16.40
N PHE A 43 -7.16 3.39 -15.25
CA PHE A 43 -6.47 3.33 -13.97
C PHE A 43 -6.38 1.89 -13.45
N PRO A 44 -5.35 1.57 -12.66
CA PRO A 44 -5.25 0.27 -12.03
C PRO A 44 -6.47 -0.01 -11.14
N ALA A 45 -7.01 -1.23 -11.20
CA ALA A 45 -8.12 -1.66 -10.35
C ALA A 45 -7.69 -1.94 -8.90
N ASP A 46 -6.39 -1.96 -8.63
CA ASP A 46 -5.79 -2.26 -7.34
C ASP A 46 -4.63 -1.30 -7.10
N ASP A 47 -4.48 -0.81 -5.87
CA ASP A 47 -3.38 0.02 -5.42
C ASP A 47 -2.08 -0.78 -5.18
N LEU A 48 -2.17 -2.10 -5.08
CA LEU A 48 -1.04 -3.00 -4.95
C LEU A 48 -0.52 -3.40 -6.34
N LEU A 49 0.34 -2.55 -6.91
CA LEU A 49 0.98 -2.81 -8.20
C LEU A 49 2.21 -3.70 -7.98
N LEU A 50 2.15 -4.92 -8.51
CA LEU A 50 3.20 -5.93 -8.37
C LEU A 50 3.68 -6.40 -9.73
N TYR A 51 5.00 -6.48 -9.88
CA TYR A 51 5.68 -6.97 -11.06
C TYR A 51 6.28 -8.36 -10.80
N GLU A 52 6.76 -9.02 -11.83
CA GLU A 52 7.35 -10.35 -11.75
C GLU A 52 8.48 -10.44 -10.70
N GLU A 53 9.32 -9.42 -10.63
CA GLU A 53 10.41 -9.33 -9.65
C GLU A 53 9.92 -9.22 -8.19
N ASP A 54 8.75 -8.60 -7.96
CA ASP A 54 8.14 -8.51 -6.64
C ASP A 54 7.62 -9.87 -6.18
N PHE A 55 6.96 -10.61 -7.08
CA PHE A 55 6.55 -11.99 -6.83
C PHE A 55 7.76 -12.89 -6.55
N ALA A 56 8.84 -12.77 -7.33
CA ALA A 56 10.06 -13.55 -7.10
C ALA A 56 10.69 -13.24 -5.73
N ARG A 57 10.67 -11.99 -5.29
CA ARG A 57 11.15 -11.56 -3.96
C ARG A 57 10.29 -12.12 -2.84
N ALA A 58 8.98 -12.00 -2.97
CA ALA A 58 8.03 -12.49 -1.99
C ALA A 58 8.08 -14.01 -1.85
N THR A 59 8.21 -14.75 -2.97
CA THR A 59 8.38 -16.21 -2.98
C THR A 59 9.56 -16.62 -2.11
N LYS A 60 10.73 -15.98 -2.26
CA LYS A 60 11.91 -16.27 -1.42
C LYS A 60 11.71 -15.97 0.06
N SER A 61 10.90 -14.97 0.37
CA SER A 61 10.57 -14.63 1.75
C SER A 61 9.60 -15.64 2.36
N LEU A 62 8.62 -16.08 1.59
CA LEU A 62 7.66 -17.11 2.00
C LEU A 62 8.32 -18.48 2.18
N GLU A 63 9.31 -18.84 1.37
CA GLU A 63 10.13 -20.05 1.58
C GLU A 63 10.75 -20.06 2.99
N LYS A 64 11.39 -18.94 3.38
CA LYS A 64 11.96 -18.81 4.72
C LYS A 64 10.91 -18.84 5.83
N TYR A 65 9.72 -18.30 5.58
CA TYR A 65 8.63 -18.39 6.55
C TYR A 65 8.15 -19.83 6.72
N LEU A 66 8.05 -20.59 5.64
CA LEU A 66 7.68 -21.99 5.68
C LEU A 66 8.71 -22.86 6.43
N GLU A 67 10.02 -22.56 6.31
CA GLU A 67 11.07 -23.26 7.05
C GLU A 67 10.93 -23.11 8.58
N THR A 68 10.38 -22.02 9.05
CA THR A 68 10.25 -21.69 10.48
C THR A 68 8.80 -21.75 10.98
N ALA A 69 7.86 -22.05 10.10
CA ALA A 69 6.44 -22.10 10.40
C ALA A 69 6.09 -23.25 11.33
N LYS A 70 5.15 -23.02 12.23
CA LYS A 70 4.54 -24.06 13.04
C LYS A 70 3.53 -24.86 12.20
N GLU A 71 3.19 -26.05 12.63
CA GLU A 71 2.28 -26.95 11.91
C GLU A 71 0.94 -26.28 11.56
N GLU A 72 0.38 -25.52 12.49
CA GLU A 72 -0.87 -24.78 12.28
C GLU A 72 -0.80 -23.67 11.22
N GLN A 73 0.42 -23.20 10.88
CA GLN A 73 0.67 -22.14 9.91
C GLN A 73 0.94 -22.68 8.49
N HIS A 74 1.40 -23.93 8.40
CA HIS A 74 1.90 -24.51 7.15
C HIS A 74 0.86 -24.53 6.03
N ALA A 75 -0.36 -24.95 6.30
CA ALA A 75 -1.40 -25.05 5.28
C ALA A 75 -1.68 -23.68 4.63
N TYR A 76 -1.89 -22.66 5.45
CA TYR A 76 -2.17 -21.31 4.96
C TYR A 76 -0.98 -20.65 4.25
N LEU A 77 0.21 -20.75 4.84
CA LEU A 77 1.41 -20.18 4.21
C LEU A 77 1.78 -20.88 2.91
N SER A 78 1.51 -22.19 2.79
CA SER A 78 1.70 -22.92 1.54
C SER A 78 0.74 -22.46 0.45
N GLU A 79 -0.52 -22.15 0.79
CA GLU A 79 -1.48 -21.59 -0.17
C GLU A 79 -1.03 -20.22 -0.67
N VAL A 80 -0.59 -19.33 0.25
CA VAL A 80 -0.04 -18.01 -0.11
C VAL A 80 1.22 -18.16 -0.97
N TYR A 81 2.11 -19.09 -0.62
CA TYR A 81 3.34 -19.37 -1.37
C TYR A 81 3.06 -19.84 -2.79
N GLU A 82 2.18 -20.86 -2.96
CA GLU A 82 1.87 -21.40 -4.29
C GLU A 82 1.20 -20.33 -5.18
N SER A 83 0.28 -19.55 -4.64
CA SER A 83 -0.33 -18.42 -5.37
C SER A 83 0.72 -17.40 -5.80
N THR A 84 1.61 -17.02 -4.88
CA THR A 84 2.68 -16.04 -5.12
C THR A 84 3.68 -16.56 -6.17
N LYS A 85 4.11 -17.80 -6.05
CA LYS A 85 5.02 -18.46 -6.99
C LYS A 85 4.45 -18.54 -8.40
N ALA A 86 3.13 -18.74 -8.50
CA ALA A 86 2.42 -18.74 -9.78
C ALA A 86 2.14 -17.33 -10.36
N GLY A 87 2.54 -16.27 -9.65
CA GLY A 87 2.31 -14.89 -10.08
C GLY A 87 0.90 -14.36 -9.83
N TYR A 88 0.13 -15.04 -8.97
CA TYR A 88 -1.22 -14.62 -8.62
C TYR A 88 -1.29 -13.92 -7.27
N LYS A 89 -2.14 -12.90 -7.19
CA LYS A 89 -2.45 -12.23 -5.93
C LYS A 89 -3.38 -13.11 -5.08
N HIS A 90 -2.87 -13.60 -3.97
CA HIS A 90 -3.69 -14.27 -2.96
C HIS A 90 -4.72 -13.29 -2.37
N ALA A 91 -5.88 -13.77 -1.91
CA ALA A 91 -6.93 -12.92 -1.32
C ALA A 91 -6.42 -12.06 -0.15
N ASP A 92 -5.54 -12.63 0.68
CA ASP A 92 -4.93 -11.96 1.83
C ASP A 92 -3.57 -11.28 1.51
N ILE A 93 -3.23 -11.05 0.23
CA ILE A 93 -1.91 -10.55 -0.18
C ILE A 93 -1.47 -9.27 0.53
N ARG A 94 -2.43 -8.42 0.92
CA ARG A 94 -2.15 -7.16 1.64
C ARG A 94 -1.48 -7.37 2.99
N ARG A 95 -1.71 -8.51 3.65
CA ARG A 95 -1.02 -8.89 4.89
C ARG A 95 0.47 -9.12 4.66
N PHE A 96 0.84 -9.53 3.46
CA PHE A 96 2.20 -9.83 3.04
C PHE A 96 2.83 -8.71 2.21
N ALA A 97 2.21 -7.54 2.10
CA ALA A 97 2.67 -6.46 1.24
C ALA A 97 4.14 -6.09 1.46
N SER A 98 4.61 -6.13 2.71
CA SER A 98 5.99 -5.79 3.08
C SER A 98 7.07 -6.68 2.43
N ILE A 99 6.74 -7.93 2.07
CA ILE A 99 7.71 -8.84 1.45
C ILE A 99 7.76 -8.74 -0.08
N PHE A 100 6.76 -8.10 -0.69
CA PHE A 100 6.73 -7.87 -2.13
C PHE A 100 7.62 -6.71 -2.55
N TYR A 101 7.69 -5.65 -1.77
CA TYR A 101 8.45 -4.46 -2.14
C TYR A 101 9.90 -4.49 -1.61
N ALA A 102 10.85 -4.07 -2.45
CA ALA A 102 12.26 -3.97 -2.06
C ALA A 102 12.52 -2.88 -1.02
N LYS A 103 11.64 -1.90 -0.94
CA LYS A 103 11.74 -0.73 -0.08
C LYS A 103 10.35 -0.35 0.43
N GLU A 104 10.32 0.10 1.67
CA GLU A 104 9.12 0.72 2.23
C GLU A 104 8.94 2.12 1.65
N TRP A 105 7.82 2.31 0.94
CA TRP A 105 7.41 3.59 0.39
C TRP A 105 6.37 4.25 1.28
N THR A 106 6.55 5.53 1.54
CA THR A 106 5.60 6.37 2.28
C THR A 106 5.30 7.62 1.46
N LEU A 107 4.25 8.35 1.81
CA LEU A 107 3.94 9.63 1.17
C LEU A 107 5.14 10.60 1.17
N LEU A 108 5.98 10.53 2.20
CA LEU A 108 7.18 11.39 2.30
C LEU A 108 8.22 11.11 1.21
N ASP A 109 8.25 9.91 0.65
CA ASP A 109 9.17 9.56 -0.44
C ASP A 109 8.80 10.24 -1.77
N TYR A 110 7.55 10.75 -1.90
CA TYR A 110 7.07 11.48 -3.07
C TYR A 110 7.19 13.01 -2.93
N ILE A 111 7.54 13.50 -1.74
CA ILE A 111 7.70 14.93 -1.48
C ILE A 111 9.15 15.32 -1.77
N PRO A 112 9.42 16.36 -2.58
CA PRO A 112 10.77 16.88 -2.76
C PRO A 112 11.42 17.23 -1.43
N LYS A 113 12.71 16.95 -1.26
CA LYS A 113 13.42 17.11 0.03
C LYS A 113 13.39 18.53 0.60
N GLU A 114 13.31 19.53 -0.26
CA GLU A 114 13.29 20.94 0.09
C GLU A 114 11.89 21.47 0.43
N THR A 115 10.85 20.63 0.26
CA THR A 115 9.47 21.04 0.54
C THR A 115 9.27 21.22 2.05
N PRO A 116 8.86 22.41 2.52
CA PRO A 116 8.58 22.61 3.94
C PRO A 116 7.35 21.79 4.36
N VAL A 117 7.47 21.07 5.46
CA VAL A 117 6.37 20.32 6.06
C VAL A 117 5.91 21.02 7.34
N PHE A 118 4.60 21.19 7.45
CA PHE A 118 3.95 21.83 8.59
C PHE A 118 3.20 20.77 9.40
N PHE A 119 3.51 20.69 10.68
CA PHE A 119 2.81 19.83 11.62
C PHE A 119 1.86 20.65 12.49
N ASP A 120 0.58 20.41 12.36
CA ASP A 120 -0.44 20.97 13.25
C ASP A 120 -0.66 19.99 14.41
N ASP A 121 -0.28 20.42 15.62
CA ASP A 121 -0.35 19.64 16.86
C ASP A 121 0.37 18.27 16.74
N PHE A 122 1.70 18.30 16.63
CA PHE A 122 2.51 17.09 16.47
C PHE A 122 2.27 16.04 17.57
N GLN A 123 1.78 16.46 18.76
CA GLN A 123 1.41 15.50 19.81
C GLN A 123 0.27 14.58 19.36
N LYS A 124 -0.69 15.07 18.60
CA LYS A 124 -1.76 14.24 18.04
C LYS A 124 -1.21 13.20 17.04
N VAL A 125 -0.16 13.55 16.28
CA VAL A 125 0.51 12.61 15.39
C VAL A 125 1.17 11.48 16.20
N ILE A 126 1.85 11.82 17.29
CA ILE A 126 2.47 10.85 18.20
C ILE A 126 1.39 9.92 18.79
N ASP A 127 0.32 10.51 19.33
CA ASP A 127 -0.75 9.74 19.98
C ASP A 127 -1.49 8.83 18.98
N ARG A 128 -1.67 9.30 17.74
CA ARG A 128 -2.26 8.49 16.68
C ARG A 128 -1.35 7.34 16.27
N ASN A 129 -0.04 7.61 16.14
CA ASN A 129 0.92 6.55 15.83
C ASN A 129 0.91 5.45 16.89
N ALA A 130 0.94 5.81 18.18
CA ALA A 130 0.88 4.84 19.26
C ALA A 130 -0.39 3.97 19.22
N LYS A 131 -1.53 4.54 18.83
CA LYS A 131 -2.77 3.77 18.61
C LYS A 131 -2.66 2.81 17.43
N VAL A 132 -2.09 3.27 16.31
CA VAL A 132 -1.88 2.42 15.13
C VAL A 132 -0.96 1.27 15.46
N ASP A 133 0.14 1.50 16.20
CA ASP A 133 1.06 0.45 16.62
C ASP A 133 0.35 -0.61 17.46
N LEU A 134 -0.53 -0.19 18.37
CA LEU A 134 -1.34 -1.11 19.19
C LEU A 134 -2.35 -1.89 18.32
N GLU A 135 -3.04 -1.23 17.40
CA GLU A 135 -3.99 -1.87 16.48
C GLU A 135 -3.27 -2.94 15.62
N VAL A 136 -2.08 -2.62 15.11
CA VAL A 136 -1.25 -3.55 14.32
C VAL A 136 -0.77 -4.72 15.15
N ALA A 137 -0.32 -4.48 16.38
CA ALA A 137 0.12 -5.55 17.28
C ALA A 137 -1.04 -6.53 17.61
N ASN A 138 -2.24 -6.01 17.81
CA ASN A 138 -3.43 -6.82 18.04
C ASN A 138 -3.78 -7.66 16.80
N LEU A 139 -3.79 -7.06 15.60
CA LEU A 139 -4.03 -7.78 14.35
C LEU A 139 -3.01 -8.90 14.13
N LEU A 140 -1.71 -8.62 14.34
CA LEU A 140 -0.67 -9.64 14.21
C LEU A 140 -0.87 -10.77 15.23
N THR A 141 -1.24 -10.43 16.45
CA THR A 141 -1.51 -11.43 17.50
C THR A 141 -2.68 -12.35 17.12
N GLU A 142 -3.79 -11.77 16.62
CA GLU A 142 -4.92 -12.54 16.14
C GLU A 142 -4.56 -13.45 14.96
N ASP A 143 -3.78 -12.93 14.01
CA ASP A 143 -3.37 -13.71 12.84
C ASP A 143 -2.37 -14.82 13.20
N LEU A 144 -1.49 -14.59 14.16
CA LEU A 144 -0.63 -15.63 14.73
C LEU A 144 -1.46 -16.75 15.39
N GLN A 145 -2.48 -16.39 16.16
CA GLN A 145 -3.38 -17.37 16.81
C GLN A 145 -4.20 -18.18 15.80
N ARG A 146 -4.51 -17.58 14.65
CA ARG A 146 -5.25 -18.25 13.55
C ARG A 146 -4.33 -19.02 12.58
N GLY A 147 -3.03 -19.04 12.82
CA GLY A 147 -2.06 -19.65 11.91
C GLY A 147 -1.88 -18.91 10.57
N LYS A 148 -2.26 -17.62 10.51
CA LYS A 148 -2.23 -16.82 9.27
C LYS A 148 -1.04 -15.87 9.18
N ALA A 149 -0.13 -15.91 10.13
CA ALA A 149 1.07 -15.08 10.15
C ALA A 149 2.24 -15.80 10.81
N VAL A 150 3.43 -15.25 10.59
CA VAL A 150 4.65 -15.58 11.34
C VAL A 150 5.11 -14.36 12.14
N SER A 151 5.83 -14.58 13.24
CA SER A 151 6.24 -13.50 14.15
C SER A 151 7.15 -12.45 13.52
N SER A 152 7.83 -12.79 12.43
CA SER A 152 8.70 -11.88 11.66
C SER A 152 7.97 -11.08 10.58
N LEU A 153 6.67 -11.30 10.37
CA LEU A 153 5.89 -10.58 9.37
C LEU A 153 5.62 -9.14 9.82
N VAL A 154 5.94 -8.19 8.96
CA VAL A 154 5.69 -6.75 9.20
C VAL A 154 4.50 -6.33 8.35
N TYR A 155 3.43 -5.83 8.99
CA TYR A 155 2.22 -5.43 8.27
C TYR A 155 2.30 -4.03 7.67
N PHE A 156 3.01 -3.11 8.32
CA PHE A 156 3.09 -1.71 7.91
C PHE A 156 4.49 -1.14 8.04
N ALA A 157 4.81 -0.17 7.18
CA ALA A 157 6.04 0.59 7.26
C ALA A 157 6.04 1.52 8.48
N ASP A 158 7.20 1.67 9.14
CA ASP A 158 7.39 2.66 10.21
C ASP A 158 7.56 4.07 9.60
N SER A 159 6.43 4.66 9.17
CA SER A 159 6.41 6.01 8.63
C SER A 159 6.71 7.08 9.68
N TYR A 160 6.44 6.82 10.95
CA TYR A 160 6.70 7.77 12.05
C TYR A 160 8.19 8.06 12.22
N LYS A 161 9.05 7.06 12.05
CA LYS A 161 10.50 7.23 12.07
C LYS A 161 10.98 8.20 10.97
N LYS A 162 10.46 8.05 9.75
CA LYS A 162 10.74 8.96 8.62
C LYS A 162 10.22 10.37 8.91
N LEU A 163 9.01 10.49 9.45
CA LEU A 163 8.37 11.75 9.78
C LEU A 163 9.18 12.57 10.79
N ARG A 164 9.71 11.92 11.84
CA ARG A 164 10.56 12.55 12.85
C ARG A 164 11.88 13.07 12.31
N GLN A 165 12.38 12.51 11.24
CA GLN A 165 13.67 12.85 10.64
C GLN A 165 13.51 13.84 9.48
N TYR A 166 12.27 14.17 9.08
CA TYR A 166 12.02 15.04 7.95
C TYR A 166 12.43 16.50 8.25
N GLN A 167 13.16 17.10 7.32
CA GLN A 167 13.61 18.48 7.37
C GLN A 167 13.48 19.09 5.97
N PRO A 168 13.05 20.35 5.83
CA PRO A 168 12.68 21.30 6.88
C PRO A 168 11.26 21.05 7.40
N ALA A 169 11.07 21.20 8.71
CA ALA A 169 9.77 21.01 9.36
C ALA A 169 9.43 22.18 10.30
N THR A 170 8.17 22.58 10.28
CA THR A 170 7.60 23.63 11.16
C THR A 170 6.47 23.01 11.99
N PHE A 171 6.43 23.34 13.27
CA PHE A 171 5.47 22.78 14.21
C PHE A 171 4.56 23.88 14.76
N PHE A 172 3.25 23.67 14.68
CA PHE A 172 2.24 24.49 15.34
C PHE A 172 1.66 23.72 16.53
N SER A 173 1.43 24.40 17.64
CA SER A 173 0.77 23.83 18.81
C SER A 173 0.01 24.91 19.56
N HIS A 174 -1.20 24.58 20.01
CA HIS A 174 -2.00 25.46 20.84
C HIS A 174 -1.46 25.61 22.28
N PHE A 175 -0.67 24.64 22.73
CA PHE A 175 -0.07 24.63 24.06
C PHE A 175 1.42 24.37 23.98
N HIS A 176 2.17 25.11 24.79
CA HIS A 176 3.61 24.88 24.92
C HIS A 176 3.89 23.55 25.62
N LYS A 177 3.82 22.45 24.86
CA LYS A 177 4.24 21.13 25.33
C LYS A 177 5.62 20.84 24.75
N GLY A 178 6.54 20.41 25.61
CA GLY A 178 7.83 19.93 25.14
C GLY A 178 7.65 18.82 24.12
N LEU A 179 8.25 18.96 22.93
CA LEU A 179 8.20 17.95 21.86
C LEU A 179 9.31 16.91 22.03
N GLY A 180 9.65 16.57 23.27
CA GLY A 180 10.68 15.58 23.61
C GLY A 180 12.08 16.02 23.16
N ASN A 181 12.78 15.14 22.45
CA ASN A 181 14.16 15.38 22.02
C ASN A 181 14.30 16.19 20.72
N LEU A 182 13.23 16.81 20.21
CA LEU A 182 13.33 17.66 19.04
C LEU A 182 14.03 18.97 19.42
N LYS A 183 15.12 19.29 18.70
CA LYS A 183 15.83 20.57 18.84
C LYS A 183 15.24 21.55 17.82
N PHE A 184 14.76 22.72 18.31
CA PHE A 184 14.29 23.80 17.47
C PHE A 184 15.38 24.80 17.21
N ALA A 185 15.49 25.28 15.97
CA ALA A 185 16.40 26.38 15.64
C ALA A 185 15.82 27.72 16.13
N HIS A 186 14.50 27.92 16.02
CA HIS A 186 13.80 29.13 16.45
C HIS A 186 12.42 28.78 17.02
N LEU A 187 12.06 29.44 18.13
CA LEU A 187 10.74 29.39 18.76
C LEU A 187 10.13 30.77 18.64
N TYR A 188 8.99 30.89 17.96
CA TYR A 188 8.19 32.11 17.94
C TYR A 188 6.90 31.83 18.72
N GLN A 189 6.60 32.73 19.69
CA GLN A 189 5.32 32.77 20.37
C GLN A 189 4.49 33.81 19.65
N LEU A 190 3.34 33.41 19.09
CA LEU A 190 2.35 34.32 18.51
C LEU A 190 1.42 34.85 19.62
#